data_d8e6ee0428cc1e581669b03e238a66a8
#
_entry.id   d8e6ee0428cc1e581669b03e238a66a8
#
_cell.length_a   1.000
_cell.length_b   1.000
_cell.length_c   1.000
_cell.angle_alpha   90.00
_cell.angle_beta   90.00
_cell.angle_gamma   90.00
#
_symmetry.space_group_name_H-M   'P 1'
#
loop_
_entity.id
_entity.type
_entity.pdbx_description
1 polymer ?
#
loop_
_entity_poly.entity_id
_entity_poly.type
_entity_poly.pdbx_seq_one_letter_code
_entity_poly.pdbx_strand_id
1 'polypeptide(L)'
;MSGTLPFENLNRSVIVKREAETSPKFGADPLDRPIETHLELGVVNTDKPKGPTSHQVSSYVQGILSIKKSGHSGTLDPGVTGVLPIAISKATKVVQALLTAGKEYVGIMHMHKDVEEARLRQVCSSFVGEIRQLPPIRSAVKRQERTRRIYYFEILEIDGRDVLFRTGTEAGTYIRKLVHDMGRKLGTGAHMVELRRTKAGPFGESTLVTLQNLSDAFWLWKNKKDESLLRKAVQPMENAVDHLPKIWVLDTTVDSLCHGAQLKIPGIAKLHADIEKGKTVAIMTLKNELVALANALMDSREIKKKSRGSATKTERVFMEIGVYPRMDK
;
A
#
# COMPACT_ATOMS: atom_id res chain seq x y z
N MET A 1 -21.57 -10.67 -5.44
CA MET A 1 -20.60 -10.25 -4.39
C MET A 1 -19.81 -9.11 -4.97
N SER A 2 -19.63 -8.02 -4.23
CA SER A 2 -18.81 -6.90 -4.70
C SER A 2 -17.33 -7.34 -4.82
N GLY A 3 -16.64 -6.91 -5.88
CA GLY A 3 -15.23 -7.22 -6.10
C GLY A 3 -14.35 -6.65 -4.99
N THR A 4 -13.28 -7.35 -4.64
CA THR A 4 -12.29 -6.96 -3.62
C THR A 4 -10.88 -7.12 -4.17
N LEU A 5 -9.92 -6.40 -3.61
CA LEU A 5 -8.52 -6.61 -3.93
C LEU A 5 -8.04 -7.96 -3.38
N PRO A 6 -7.10 -8.64 -4.03
CA PRO A 6 -6.72 -10.02 -3.69
C PRO A 6 -6.38 -10.25 -2.22
N PHE A 7 -5.71 -9.28 -1.57
CA PHE A 7 -5.29 -9.41 -0.16
C PHE A 7 -6.46 -9.25 0.83
N GLU A 8 -7.59 -8.62 0.45
CA GLU A 8 -8.75 -8.37 1.32
C GLU A 8 -9.53 -9.65 1.63
N ASN A 9 -9.41 -10.67 0.77
CA ASN A 9 -10.08 -11.97 0.95
C ASN A 9 -9.21 -13.00 1.68
N LEU A 10 -7.98 -12.63 2.08
CA LEU A 10 -7.06 -13.55 2.73
C LEU A 10 -7.34 -13.63 4.23
N ASN A 11 -7.92 -14.75 4.67
CA ASN A 11 -7.95 -15.08 6.09
C ASN A 11 -6.58 -15.65 6.49
N ARG A 12 -5.69 -14.79 7.01
CA ARG A 12 -4.32 -15.14 7.37
C ARG A 12 -4.25 -15.83 8.71
N SER A 13 -4.31 -17.16 8.71
CA SER A 13 -3.99 -17.93 9.90
C SER A 13 -2.51 -17.78 10.28
N VAL A 14 -2.26 -17.81 11.59
CA VAL A 14 -0.92 -17.68 12.17
C VAL A 14 -0.41 -19.07 12.55
N ILE A 15 0.82 -19.37 12.14
CA ILE A 15 1.57 -20.55 12.57
C ILE A 15 2.53 -20.11 13.68
N VAL A 16 2.36 -20.64 14.88
CA VAL A 16 3.32 -20.46 15.96
C VAL A 16 4.44 -21.48 15.78
N LYS A 17 5.67 -20.97 15.67
CA LYS A 17 6.90 -21.77 15.55
C LYS A 17 7.56 -21.98 16.91
N ARG A 18 7.48 -20.93 17.74
CA ARG A 18 7.99 -20.90 19.11
C ARG A 18 7.18 -19.90 19.92
N GLU A 19 6.72 -20.32 21.09
CA GLU A 19 6.18 -19.37 22.07
C GLU A 19 7.31 -18.48 22.57
N ALA A 20 7.07 -17.18 22.60
CA ALA A 20 8.06 -16.20 23.02
C ALA A 20 7.38 -14.95 23.57
N GLU A 21 7.99 -14.37 24.57
CA GLU A 21 7.63 -13.07 25.13
C GLU A 21 8.60 -12.00 24.64
N THR A 22 8.14 -10.75 24.62
CA THR A 22 8.98 -9.58 24.30
C THR A 22 9.31 -8.80 25.57
N SER A 23 10.51 -8.30 25.65
CA SER A 23 10.95 -7.48 26.79
C SER A 23 10.30 -6.10 26.76
N PRO A 24 9.74 -5.61 27.88
CA PRO A 24 9.23 -4.24 27.94
C PRO A 24 10.31 -3.17 27.80
N LYS A 25 11.59 -3.55 27.94
CA LYS A 25 12.74 -2.62 27.88
C LYS A 25 13.08 -2.15 26.45
N PHE A 26 12.67 -2.87 25.43
CA PHE A 26 13.09 -2.61 24.04
C PHE A 26 11.90 -2.44 23.12
N GLY A 27 12.00 -1.49 22.18
CA GLY A 27 10.93 -1.18 21.24
C GLY A 27 9.64 -0.67 21.89
N ALA A 28 8.62 -0.42 21.09
CA ALA A 28 7.31 0.02 21.55
C ALA A 28 6.22 -0.43 20.57
N ASP A 29 4.98 -0.59 21.05
CA ASP A 29 3.85 -0.71 20.13
C ASP A 29 3.82 0.52 19.19
N PRO A 30 3.63 0.36 17.89
CA PRO A 30 3.59 1.47 16.94
C PRO A 30 2.60 2.58 17.31
N LEU A 31 1.51 2.25 18.01
CA LEU A 31 0.51 3.23 18.45
C LEU A 31 0.91 3.99 19.71
N ASP A 32 1.78 3.40 20.54
CA ASP A 32 2.22 3.97 21.83
C ASP A 32 3.53 4.78 21.71
N ARG A 33 4.07 4.92 20.51
CA ARG A 33 5.29 5.72 20.28
C ARG A 33 5.09 7.18 20.70
N PRO A 34 6.12 7.85 21.26
CA PRO A 34 6.12 9.31 21.41
C PRO A 34 5.75 9.98 20.09
N ILE A 35 5.03 11.10 20.13
CA ILE A 35 4.49 11.74 18.93
C ILE A 35 5.57 12.13 17.91
N GLU A 36 6.76 12.49 18.37
CA GLU A 36 7.90 12.81 17.51
C GLU A 36 8.35 11.58 16.72
N THR A 37 8.48 10.43 17.39
CA THR A 37 8.81 9.15 16.74
C THR A 37 7.69 8.69 15.82
N HIS A 38 6.43 8.89 16.22
CA HIS A 38 5.26 8.59 15.42
C HIS A 38 5.27 9.38 14.10
N LEU A 39 5.63 10.67 14.14
CA LEU A 39 5.82 11.51 12.95
C LEU A 39 7.02 11.09 12.10
N GLU A 40 8.11 10.63 12.72
CA GLU A 40 9.27 10.14 11.96
C GLU A 40 8.97 8.87 11.17
N LEU A 41 8.11 8.01 11.72
CA LEU A 41 7.77 6.68 11.17
C LEU A 41 6.33 6.61 10.66
N GLY A 42 5.78 7.75 10.21
CA GLY A 42 4.38 7.88 9.87
C GLY A 42 4.05 7.82 8.39
N VAL A 43 2.77 7.56 8.12
CA VAL A 43 2.14 7.66 6.79
C VAL A 43 0.87 8.49 6.91
N VAL A 44 0.70 9.50 6.06
CA VAL A 44 -0.54 10.27 5.91
C VAL A 44 -1.32 9.72 4.73
N ASN A 45 -2.51 9.21 4.96
CA ASN A 45 -3.42 8.80 3.89
C ASN A 45 -4.17 10.03 3.37
N THR A 46 -3.55 10.75 2.44
CA THR A 46 -4.05 12.05 1.98
C THR A 46 -5.17 11.90 0.96
N ASP A 47 -6.26 12.65 1.13
CA ASP A 47 -7.25 12.87 0.08
C ASP A 47 -6.68 13.87 -0.94
N LYS A 48 -6.13 13.36 -2.03
CA LYS A 48 -5.59 14.22 -3.07
C LYS A 48 -6.71 15.00 -3.75
N PRO A 49 -6.70 16.34 -3.68
CA PRO A 49 -7.67 17.15 -4.41
C PRO A 49 -7.41 17.16 -5.92
N LYS A 50 -8.39 17.56 -6.70
CA LYS A 50 -8.25 17.91 -8.13
C LYS A 50 -7.35 19.14 -8.27
N GLY A 51 -6.48 19.13 -9.27
CA GLY A 51 -5.60 20.27 -9.60
C GLY A 51 -4.12 19.96 -9.38
N PRO A 52 -3.62 19.84 -8.14
CA PRO A 52 -2.19 19.62 -7.91
C PRO A 52 -1.76 18.21 -8.34
N THR A 53 -0.49 18.08 -8.72
CA THR A 53 0.17 16.79 -8.96
C THR A 53 0.38 16.04 -7.64
N SER A 54 0.57 14.72 -7.69
CA SER A 54 0.92 13.93 -6.49
C SER A 54 2.20 14.42 -5.81
N HIS A 55 3.14 14.95 -6.59
CA HIS A 55 4.40 15.51 -6.09
C HIS A 55 4.16 16.82 -5.31
N GLN A 56 3.31 17.71 -5.84
CA GLN A 56 2.92 18.94 -5.13
C GLN A 56 2.18 18.64 -3.84
N VAL A 57 1.25 17.67 -3.83
CA VAL A 57 0.57 17.25 -2.58
C VAL A 57 1.56 16.71 -1.56
N SER A 58 2.55 15.92 -1.99
CA SER A 58 3.64 15.45 -1.11
C SER A 58 4.45 16.62 -0.54
N SER A 59 4.72 17.66 -1.34
CA SER A 59 5.40 18.89 -0.89
C SER A 59 4.55 19.69 0.10
N TYR A 60 3.24 19.75 -0.10
CA TYR A 60 2.33 20.42 0.85
C TYR A 60 2.32 19.72 2.21
N VAL A 61 2.30 18.38 2.23
CA VAL A 61 2.44 17.60 3.48
C VAL A 61 3.78 17.91 4.17
N GLN A 62 4.88 18.03 3.41
CA GLN A 62 6.17 18.45 3.99
C GLN A 62 6.09 19.84 4.65
N GLY A 63 5.49 20.82 3.95
CA GLY A 63 5.33 22.18 4.47
C GLY A 63 4.48 22.22 5.74
N ILE A 64 3.32 21.55 5.73
CA ILE A 64 2.41 21.48 6.88
C ILE A 64 3.10 20.89 8.11
N LEU A 65 3.77 19.73 7.94
CA LEU A 65 4.41 19.02 9.05
C LEU A 65 5.82 19.55 9.38
N SER A 66 6.32 20.53 8.64
CA SER A 66 7.68 21.10 8.81
C SER A 66 8.77 20.03 8.71
N ILE A 67 8.64 19.06 7.78
CA ILE A 67 9.58 17.96 7.58
C ILE A 67 10.33 18.11 6.25
N LYS A 68 11.52 17.47 6.16
CA LYS A 68 12.41 17.59 4.99
C LYS A 68 12.13 16.53 3.90
N LYS A 69 11.43 15.45 4.22
CA LYS A 69 11.34 14.30 3.32
C LYS A 69 9.97 13.65 3.37
N SER A 70 9.39 13.39 2.21
CA SER A 70 8.19 12.58 2.02
C SER A 70 8.25 11.80 0.71
N GLY A 71 7.39 10.80 0.56
CA GLY A 71 7.24 10.04 -0.67
C GLY A 71 5.84 9.47 -0.79
N HIS A 72 5.28 9.45 -2.00
CA HIS A 72 3.92 8.96 -2.24
C HIS A 72 3.88 7.56 -2.86
N SER A 73 2.78 6.84 -2.67
CA SER A 73 2.57 5.44 -3.04
C SER A 73 2.15 5.21 -4.50
N GLY A 74 2.48 6.11 -5.39
CA GLY A 74 2.13 6.04 -6.82
C GLY A 74 1.36 7.26 -7.29
N THR A 75 1.73 7.72 -8.49
CA THR A 75 1.22 8.95 -9.08
C THR A 75 -0.26 8.84 -9.43
N LEU A 76 -1.00 9.89 -9.13
CA LEU A 76 -2.30 10.22 -9.69
C LEU A 76 -2.12 11.42 -10.63
N ASP A 77 -2.84 11.41 -11.75
CA ASP A 77 -2.90 12.57 -12.64
C ASP A 77 -3.48 13.80 -11.91
N PRO A 78 -3.18 15.04 -12.33
CA PRO A 78 -3.72 16.24 -11.68
C PRO A 78 -5.25 16.25 -11.55
N GLY A 79 -5.97 15.77 -12.58
CA GLY A 79 -7.44 15.70 -12.59
C GLY A 79 -8.03 14.56 -11.75
N VAL A 80 -7.21 13.61 -11.25
CA VAL A 80 -7.65 12.45 -10.46
C VAL A 80 -7.57 12.77 -8.98
N THR A 81 -8.57 12.35 -8.22
CA THR A 81 -8.69 12.59 -6.78
C THR A 81 -8.54 11.31 -5.94
N GLY A 82 -8.57 11.45 -4.62
CA GLY A 82 -8.71 10.33 -3.68
C GLY A 82 -7.41 9.86 -3.04
N VAL A 83 -7.41 8.61 -2.64
CA VAL A 83 -6.42 7.95 -1.77
C VAL A 83 -4.98 8.09 -2.29
N LEU A 84 -4.16 8.89 -1.60
CA LEU A 84 -2.73 9.08 -1.87
C LEU A 84 -1.92 8.95 -0.58
N PRO A 85 -1.54 7.73 -0.17
CA PRO A 85 -0.68 7.54 0.98
C PRO A 85 0.69 8.18 0.76
N ILE A 86 1.10 9.01 1.71
CA ILE A 86 2.36 9.75 1.72
C ILE A 86 3.14 9.34 2.97
N ALA A 87 4.22 8.61 2.78
CA ALA A 87 5.15 8.29 3.85
C ALA A 87 6.06 9.48 4.14
N ILE A 88 6.29 9.76 5.42
CA ILE A 88 7.02 10.94 5.90
C ILE A 88 8.32 10.55 6.59
N SER A 89 9.29 11.45 6.56
CA SER A 89 10.58 11.35 7.26
C SER A 89 11.28 10.00 7.04
N LYS A 90 11.53 9.21 8.07
CA LYS A 90 12.20 7.90 8.03
C LYS A 90 11.32 6.82 7.37
N ALA A 91 9.98 6.97 7.43
CA ALA A 91 9.05 6.03 6.81
C ALA A 91 9.07 6.03 5.28
N THR A 92 9.70 6.99 4.61
CA THR A 92 9.69 7.10 3.12
C THR A 92 10.10 5.81 2.40
N LYS A 93 10.90 4.97 3.03
CA LYS A 93 11.32 3.67 2.47
C LYS A 93 10.15 2.69 2.30
N VAL A 94 9.05 2.82 3.09
CA VAL A 94 7.90 1.88 3.07
C VAL A 94 7.05 2.03 1.81
N VAL A 95 7.16 3.15 1.11
CA VAL A 95 6.49 3.40 -0.18
C VAL A 95 6.70 2.25 -1.17
N GLN A 96 7.85 1.59 -1.13
CA GLN A 96 8.17 0.46 -2.01
C GLN A 96 7.13 -0.67 -1.89
N ALA A 97 6.66 -0.98 -0.69
CA ALA A 97 5.61 -1.98 -0.48
C ALA A 97 4.27 -1.56 -1.11
N LEU A 98 3.96 -0.27 -1.04
CA LEU A 98 2.72 0.27 -1.58
C LEU A 98 2.72 0.41 -3.10
N LEU A 99 3.90 0.62 -3.72
CA LEU A 99 3.99 0.78 -5.18
C LEU A 99 3.49 -0.46 -5.93
N THR A 100 3.70 -1.65 -5.40
CA THR A 100 3.32 -2.93 -6.01
C THR A 100 1.93 -3.42 -5.60
N ALA A 101 1.32 -2.83 -4.56
CA ALA A 101 0.01 -3.22 -4.08
C ALA A 101 -1.11 -2.86 -5.09
N GLY A 102 -2.19 -3.64 -5.08
CA GLY A 102 -3.39 -3.38 -5.89
C GLY A 102 -4.03 -2.02 -5.58
N LYS A 103 -4.77 -1.48 -6.53
CA LYS A 103 -5.51 -0.21 -6.41
C LYS A 103 -6.96 -0.40 -6.82
N GLU A 104 -7.85 0.36 -6.20
CA GLU A 104 -9.25 0.44 -6.59
C GLU A 104 -9.57 1.86 -7.03
N TYR A 105 -10.43 1.97 -8.04
CA TYR A 105 -10.87 3.23 -8.58
C TYR A 105 -12.38 3.21 -8.80
N VAL A 106 -13.01 4.35 -8.60
CA VAL A 106 -14.36 4.68 -9.07
C VAL A 106 -14.21 5.78 -10.11
N GLY A 107 -14.90 5.66 -11.23
CA GLY A 107 -14.78 6.64 -12.31
C GLY A 107 -15.99 6.67 -13.19
N ILE A 108 -16.07 7.74 -14.00
CA ILE A 108 -17.08 7.93 -15.04
C ILE A 108 -16.40 7.82 -16.38
N MET A 109 -16.89 6.93 -17.24
CA MET A 109 -16.54 6.89 -18.66
C MET A 109 -17.71 7.38 -19.52
N HIS A 110 -17.40 8.22 -20.50
CA HIS A 110 -18.35 8.68 -21.49
C HIS A 110 -18.15 7.95 -22.82
N MET A 111 -19.21 7.35 -23.35
CA MET A 111 -19.21 6.71 -24.66
C MET A 111 -19.58 7.70 -25.76
N HIS A 112 -18.86 7.66 -26.89
CA HIS A 112 -19.09 8.64 -27.96
C HIS A 112 -20.37 8.36 -28.78
N LYS A 113 -20.94 7.14 -28.63
CA LYS A 113 -22.22 6.74 -29.26
C LYS A 113 -23.01 5.88 -28.29
N ASP A 114 -24.29 5.77 -28.52
CA ASP A 114 -25.16 4.88 -27.73
C ASP A 114 -24.76 3.43 -27.94
N VAL A 115 -24.84 2.66 -26.85
CA VAL A 115 -24.50 1.22 -26.81
C VAL A 115 -25.58 0.50 -26.02
N GLU A 116 -25.99 -0.63 -26.53
CA GLU A 116 -26.89 -1.52 -25.80
C GLU A 116 -26.23 -1.98 -24.48
N GLU A 117 -26.98 -1.92 -23.38
CA GLU A 117 -26.46 -2.25 -22.04
C GLU A 117 -25.86 -3.65 -21.97
N ALA A 118 -26.51 -4.67 -22.57
CA ALA A 118 -26.01 -6.03 -22.59
C ALA A 118 -24.63 -6.12 -23.26
N ARG A 119 -24.44 -5.42 -24.37
CA ARG A 119 -23.17 -5.33 -25.09
C ARG A 119 -22.09 -4.62 -24.27
N LEU A 120 -22.45 -3.51 -23.61
CA LEU A 120 -21.55 -2.78 -22.72
C LEU A 120 -21.05 -3.68 -21.59
N ARG A 121 -21.96 -4.36 -20.86
CA ARG A 121 -21.63 -5.27 -19.77
C ARG A 121 -20.74 -6.43 -20.24
N GLN A 122 -21.05 -7.01 -21.40
CA GLN A 122 -20.23 -8.08 -21.99
C GLN A 122 -18.81 -7.62 -22.29
N VAL A 123 -18.65 -6.44 -22.90
CA VAL A 123 -17.32 -5.93 -23.23
C VAL A 123 -16.55 -5.58 -21.96
N CYS A 124 -17.15 -4.89 -20.99
CA CYS A 124 -16.49 -4.57 -19.73
C CYS A 124 -16.01 -5.82 -18.99
N SER A 125 -16.87 -6.85 -18.89
CA SER A 125 -16.51 -8.14 -18.27
C SER A 125 -15.32 -8.82 -18.96
N SER A 126 -15.20 -8.68 -20.27
CA SER A 126 -14.11 -9.28 -21.04
C SER A 126 -12.72 -8.67 -20.78
N PHE A 127 -12.65 -7.55 -20.04
CA PHE A 127 -11.39 -6.97 -19.60
C PHE A 127 -10.95 -7.44 -18.20
N VAL A 128 -11.80 -8.18 -17.49
CA VAL A 128 -11.40 -8.80 -16.21
C VAL A 128 -10.40 -9.93 -16.50
N GLY A 129 -9.31 -9.97 -15.75
CA GLY A 129 -8.19 -10.88 -16.00
C GLY A 129 -6.96 -10.15 -16.55
N GLU A 130 -6.18 -10.83 -17.36
CA GLU A 130 -4.95 -10.27 -17.93
C GLU A 130 -5.25 -9.40 -19.16
N ILE A 131 -4.70 -8.20 -19.15
CA ILE A 131 -4.74 -7.25 -20.27
C ILE A 131 -3.33 -6.81 -20.65
N ARG A 132 -3.16 -6.37 -21.89
CA ARG A 132 -1.91 -5.75 -22.35
C ARG A 132 -2.13 -4.26 -22.54
N GLN A 133 -1.25 -3.47 -21.97
CA GLN A 133 -1.31 -2.01 -22.10
C GLN A 133 0.04 -1.44 -22.52
N LEU A 134 0.01 -0.53 -23.47
CA LEU A 134 1.13 0.34 -23.79
C LEU A 134 0.97 1.65 -23.00
N PRO A 135 1.96 2.01 -22.14
CA PRO A 135 1.90 3.26 -21.36
C PRO A 135 1.65 4.49 -22.26
N PRO A 136 0.90 5.51 -21.77
CA PRO A 136 0.71 6.75 -22.49
C PRO A 136 2.04 7.46 -22.81
N ILE A 137 2.05 8.28 -23.88
CA ILE A 137 3.26 9.00 -24.34
C ILE A 137 3.86 9.88 -23.21
N ARG A 138 2.99 10.50 -22.40
CA ARG A 138 3.38 11.39 -21.29
C ARG A 138 3.60 10.66 -19.96
N SER A 139 3.89 9.35 -19.97
CA SER A 139 4.18 8.62 -18.74
C SER A 139 5.69 8.68 -18.42
N ALA A 140 6.02 8.68 -17.13
CA ALA A 140 7.40 8.69 -16.64
C ALA A 140 8.14 7.35 -16.84
N VAL A 141 7.48 6.32 -17.37
CA VAL A 141 8.07 4.99 -17.56
C VAL A 141 8.37 4.71 -19.04
N LYS A 142 9.37 3.86 -19.29
CA LYS A 142 9.70 3.41 -20.65
C LYS A 142 8.46 2.88 -21.35
N ARG A 143 8.18 3.38 -22.56
CA ARG A 143 7.03 3.01 -23.38
C ARG A 143 7.25 1.62 -23.98
N GLN A 144 6.85 0.62 -23.23
CA GLN A 144 6.91 -0.79 -23.59
C GLN A 144 5.60 -1.46 -23.18
N GLU A 145 5.08 -2.34 -24.01
CA GLU A 145 3.89 -3.11 -23.68
C GLU A 145 4.10 -3.89 -22.37
N ARG A 146 3.10 -3.85 -21.51
CA ARG A 146 3.13 -4.52 -20.20
C ARG A 146 1.83 -5.26 -19.96
N THR A 147 1.93 -6.48 -19.47
CA THR A 147 0.80 -7.22 -18.94
C THR A 147 0.39 -6.60 -17.61
N ARG A 148 -0.93 -6.43 -17.41
CA ARG A 148 -1.56 -5.98 -16.17
C ARG A 148 -2.79 -6.81 -15.90
N ARG A 149 -3.19 -6.88 -14.63
CA ARG A 149 -4.38 -7.63 -14.23
C ARG A 149 -5.47 -6.70 -13.73
N ILE A 150 -6.68 -6.86 -14.27
CA ILE A 150 -7.92 -6.31 -13.74
C ILE A 150 -8.52 -7.38 -12.85
N TYR A 151 -8.66 -7.10 -11.55
CA TYR A 151 -9.21 -8.06 -10.59
C TYR A 151 -10.72 -8.14 -10.70
N TYR A 152 -11.37 -6.99 -10.90
CA TYR A 152 -12.80 -6.86 -11.15
C TYR A 152 -13.09 -5.55 -11.86
N PHE A 153 -14.22 -5.51 -12.55
CA PHE A 153 -14.81 -4.32 -13.18
C PHE A 153 -16.31 -4.40 -12.99
N GLU A 154 -16.89 -3.41 -12.33
CA GLU A 154 -18.32 -3.35 -12.00
C GLU A 154 -18.91 -2.07 -12.58
N ILE A 155 -20.02 -2.19 -13.29
CA ILE A 155 -20.83 -1.07 -13.70
C ILE A 155 -21.81 -0.81 -12.56
N LEU A 156 -21.70 0.37 -11.94
CA LEU A 156 -22.53 0.79 -10.83
C LEU A 156 -23.81 1.46 -11.30
N GLU A 157 -23.71 2.31 -12.34
CA GLU A 157 -24.82 3.07 -12.89
C GLU A 157 -24.57 3.37 -14.37
N ILE A 158 -25.66 3.48 -15.15
CA ILE A 158 -25.64 3.91 -16.55
C ILE A 158 -26.66 5.03 -16.68
N ASP A 159 -26.18 6.22 -17.08
CA ASP A 159 -27.02 7.37 -17.43
C ASP A 159 -26.70 7.82 -18.87
N GLY A 160 -27.54 7.41 -19.79
CA GLY A 160 -27.32 7.62 -21.22
C GLY A 160 -25.97 7.07 -21.69
N ARG A 161 -25.03 7.96 -22.02
CA ARG A 161 -23.66 7.61 -22.44
C ARG A 161 -22.63 7.64 -21.32
N ASP A 162 -23.02 8.08 -20.14
CA ASP A 162 -22.16 8.13 -18.97
C ASP A 162 -22.33 6.86 -18.15
N VAL A 163 -21.22 6.24 -17.82
CA VAL A 163 -21.19 4.98 -17.08
C VAL A 163 -20.31 5.12 -15.86
N LEU A 164 -20.92 5.08 -14.70
CA LEU A 164 -20.23 4.99 -13.41
C LEU A 164 -19.74 3.57 -13.21
N PHE A 165 -18.45 3.42 -12.99
CA PHE A 165 -17.83 2.12 -12.78
C PHE A 165 -16.92 2.10 -11.56
N ARG A 166 -16.71 0.90 -11.02
CA ARG A 166 -15.71 0.58 -10.01
C ARG A 166 -14.79 -0.52 -10.54
N THR A 167 -13.48 -0.37 -10.34
CA THR A 167 -12.51 -1.38 -10.81
C THR A 167 -11.35 -1.55 -9.84
N GLY A 168 -11.00 -2.81 -9.56
CA GLY A 168 -9.78 -3.18 -8.84
C GLY A 168 -8.72 -3.70 -9.80
N THR A 169 -7.50 -3.19 -9.67
CA THR A 169 -6.44 -3.44 -10.64
C THR A 169 -5.09 -3.68 -10.00
N GLU A 170 -4.24 -4.41 -10.72
CA GLU A 170 -2.82 -4.48 -10.43
C GLU A 170 -2.17 -3.09 -10.52
N ALA A 171 -1.12 -2.89 -9.74
CA ALA A 171 -0.32 -1.66 -9.74
C ALA A 171 0.22 -1.33 -11.14
N GLY A 172 0.19 -0.05 -11.49
CA GLY A 172 0.67 0.45 -12.79
C GLY A 172 -0.28 0.22 -13.95
N THR A 173 -1.55 -0.13 -13.68
CA THR A 173 -2.63 -0.13 -14.67
C THR A 173 -3.08 1.30 -14.96
N TYR A 174 -3.20 1.65 -16.23
CA TYR A 174 -3.66 2.96 -16.70
C TYR A 174 -5.17 2.91 -16.97
N ILE A 175 -5.97 3.47 -16.06
CA ILE A 175 -7.43 3.42 -16.15
C ILE A 175 -7.94 4.21 -17.37
N ARG A 176 -7.33 5.36 -17.69
CA ARG A 176 -7.64 6.13 -18.90
C ARG A 176 -7.46 5.29 -20.17
N LYS A 177 -6.38 4.47 -20.22
CA LYS A 177 -6.13 3.56 -21.33
C LYS A 177 -7.15 2.42 -21.37
N LEU A 178 -7.53 1.88 -20.20
CA LEU A 178 -8.53 0.83 -20.06
C LEU A 178 -9.88 1.29 -20.66
N VAL A 179 -10.36 2.46 -20.26
CA VAL A 179 -11.58 3.06 -20.79
C VAL A 179 -11.52 3.27 -22.32
N HIS A 180 -10.39 3.79 -22.79
CA HIS A 180 -10.19 3.97 -24.24
C HIS A 180 -10.23 2.63 -24.99
N ASP A 181 -9.62 1.57 -24.46
CA ASP A 181 -9.59 0.25 -25.10
C ASP A 181 -10.97 -0.43 -25.06
N MET A 182 -11.75 -0.24 -23.99
CA MET A 182 -13.16 -0.65 -23.92
C MET A 182 -13.98 0.04 -25.01
N GLY A 183 -13.84 1.37 -25.17
CA GLY A 183 -14.52 2.12 -26.22
C GLY A 183 -14.16 1.65 -27.64
N ARG A 184 -12.89 1.32 -27.88
CA ARG A 184 -12.46 0.72 -29.15
C ARG A 184 -13.10 -0.65 -29.40
N LYS A 185 -13.16 -1.51 -28.39
CA LYS A 185 -13.76 -2.84 -28.50
C LYS A 185 -15.27 -2.79 -28.69
N LEU A 186 -15.93 -1.75 -28.16
CA LEU A 186 -17.34 -1.45 -28.42
C LEU A 186 -17.59 -0.94 -29.85
N GLY A 187 -16.57 -0.39 -30.51
CA GLY A 187 -16.70 0.26 -31.82
C GLY A 187 -17.25 1.70 -31.75
N THR A 188 -17.46 2.23 -30.56
CA THR A 188 -18.03 3.59 -30.36
C THR A 188 -16.98 4.63 -30.04
N GLY A 189 -15.85 4.22 -29.44
CA GLY A 189 -14.95 5.10 -28.71
C GLY A 189 -15.51 5.46 -27.33
N ALA A 190 -14.59 5.71 -26.38
CA ALA A 190 -14.93 6.22 -25.05
C ALA A 190 -13.75 6.99 -24.46
N HIS A 191 -14.04 7.88 -23.51
CA HIS A 191 -13.02 8.57 -22.71
C HIS A 191 -13.42 8.62 -21.24
N MET A 192 -12.41 8.77 -20.37
CA MET A 192 -12.59 8.92 -18.94
C MET A 192 -12.91 10.38 -18.61
N VAL A 193 -14.05 10.64 -17.99
CA VAL A 193 -14.51 11.96 -17.55
C VAL A 193 -13.95 12.29 -16.18
N GLU A 194 -14.20 11.41 -15.20
CA GLU A 194 -13.72 11.54 -13.82
C GLU A 194 -13.12 10.25 -13.34
N LEU A 195 -12.18 10.38 -12.38
CA LEU A 195 -11.58 9.25 -11.71
C LEU A 195 -11.20 9.61 -10.28
N ARG A 196 -11.58 8.75 -9.36
CA ARG A 196 -11.18 8.79 -7.95
C ARG A 196 -10.54 7.47 -7.54
N ARG A 197 -9.36 7.52 -6.94
CA ARG A 197 -8.77 6.32 -6.35
C ARG A 197 -9.34 6.11 -4.96
N THR A 198 -10.05 5.01 -4.74
CA THR A 198 -10.71 4.66 -3.48
C THR A 198 -9.87 3.76 -2.59
N LYS A 199 -8.91 3.00 -3.20
CA LYS A 199 -7.92 2.21 -2.42
C LYS A 199 -6.53 2.23 -3.04
N ALA A 200 -5.51 2.21 -2.18
CA ALA A 200 -4.10 2.04 -2.56
C ALA A 200 -3.42 1.08 -1.57
N GLY A 201 -3.34 -0.21 -1.93
CA GLY A 201 -2.96 -1.26 -0.98
C GLY A 201 -3.91 -1.28 0.22
N PRO A 202 -3.41 -1.30 1.45
CA PRO A 202 -4.23 -1.36 2.65
C PRO A 202 -4.96 -0.06 2.99
N PHE A 203 -4.64 1.05 2.31
CA PHE A 203 -5.27 2.34 2.55
C PHE A 203 -6.55 2.50 1.72
N GLY A 204 -7.65 2.82 2.39
CA GLY A 204 -8.95 3.11 1.81
C GLY A 204 -9.46 4.49 2.20
N GLU A 205 -10.68 4.83 1.78
CA GLU A 205 -11.28 6.15 2.03
C GLU A 205 -11.62 6.41 3.50
N SER A 206 -11.83 5.37 4.31
CA SER A 206 -12.19 5.51 5.73
C SER A 206 -11.13 6.22 6.59
N THR A 207 -9.90 6.27 6.13
CA THR A 207 -8.76 6.90 6.84
C THR A 207 -8.19 8.10 6.09
N LEU A 208 -8.94 8.65 5.14
CA LEU A 208 -8.52 9.82 4.36
C LEU A 208 -8.42 11.08 5.25
N VAL A 209 -7.36 11.84 4.99
CA VAL A 209 -7.10 13.13 5.65
C VAL A 209 -6.94 14.20 4.57
N THR A 210 -7.69 15.29 4.67
CA THR A 210 -7.48 16.46 3.82
C THR A 210 -6.23 17.22 4.27
N LEU A 211 -5.64 18.01 3.36
CA LEU A 211 -4.52 18.87 3.72
C LEU A 211 -4.90 19.89 4.82
N GLN A 212 -6.15 20.35 4.83
CA GLN A 212 -6.66 21.25 5.87
C GLN A 212 -6.71 20.55 7.23
N ASN A 213 -7.33 19.37 7.31
CA ASN A 213 -7.40 18.61 8.56
C ASN A 213 -6.01 18.26 9.11
N LEU A 214 -5.05 17.96 8.22
CA LEU A 214 -3.66 17.73 8.63
C LEU A 214 -3.02 18.99 9.20
N SER A 215 -3.26 20.15 8.58
CA SER A 215 -2.77 21.44 9.04
C SER A 215 -3.33 21.80 10.42
N ASP A 216 -4.64 21.63 10.61
CA ASP A 216 -5.32 21.92 11.88
C ASP A 216 -4.82 20.99 12.99
N ALA A 217 -4.67 19.70 12.70
CA ALA A 217 -4.13 18.70 13.63
C ALA A 217 -2.70 19.03 14.07
N PHE A 218 -1.84 19.44 13.13
CA PHE A 218 -0.47 19.84 13.43
C PHE A 218 -0.40 21.14 14.23
N TRP A 219 -1.26 22.12 13.92
CA TRP A 219 -1.36 23.38 14.66
C TRP A 219 -1.79 23.14 16.12
N LEU A 220 -2.80 22.31 16.36
CA LEU A 220 -3.27 21.93 17.70
C LEU A 220 -2.17 21.29 18.53
N TRP A 221 -1.44 20.34 17.95
CA TRP A 221 -0.30 19.74 18.64
C TRP A 221 0.79 20.77 18.99
N LYS A 222 1.17 21.63 18.05
CA LYS A 222 2.24 22.62 18.28
C LYS A 222 1.86 23.65 19.33
N ASN A 223 0.62 24.17 19.29
CA ASN A 223 0.20 25.32 20.08
C ASN A 223 -0.57 24.93 21.36
N LYS A 224 -1.27 23.81 21.36
CA LYS A 224 -2.10 23.35 22.49
C LYS A 224 -1.57 22.07 23.14
N LYS A 225 -0.54 21.44 22.59
CA LYS A 225 -0.01 20.14 23.00
C LYS A 225 -1.03 19.00 22.92
N ASP A 226 -2.10 19.19 22.15
CA ASP A 226 -3.08 18.15 21.86
C ASP A 226 -2.66 17.37 20.63
N GLU A 227 -2.22 16.13 20.84
CA GLU A 227 -1.77 15.22 19.78
C GLU A 227 -2.88 14.32 19.22
N SER A 228 -4.09 14.37 19.77
CA SER A 228 -5.19 13.45 19.47
C SER A 228 -5.58 13.41 17.99
N LEU A 229 -5.72 14.58 17.35
CA LEU A 229 -6.04 14.66 15.93
C LEU A 229 -4.84 14.34 15.06
N LEU A 230 -3.62 14.67 15.50
CA LEU A 230 -2.41 14.37 14.75
C LEU A 230 -2.14 12.86 14.70
N ARG A 231 -2.37 12.13 15.80
CA ARG A 231 -2.29 10.66 15.84
C ARG A 231 -3.33 9.99 14.93
N LYS A 232 -4.50 10.60 14.74
CA LYS A 232 -5.51 10.11 13.78
C LYS A 232 -5.12 10.41 12.33
N ALA A 233 -4.51 11.57 12.08
CA ALA A 233 -4.12 12.01 10.75
C ALA A 233 -2.87 11.31 10.21
N VAL A 234 -1.94 11.00 11.10
CA VAL A 234 -0.70 10.28 10.77
C VAL A 234 -0.80 8.85 11.32
N GLN A 235 -0.74 7.88 10.45
CA GLN A 235 -0.79 6.45 10.81
C GLN A 235 0.62 5.89 10.94
N PRO A 236 0.85 4.85 11.76
CA PRO A 236 2.13 4.12 11.79
C PRO A 236 2.48 3.55 10.41
N MET A 237 3.76 3.55 10.05
CA MET A 237 4.23 2.98 8.78
C MET A 237 3.93 1.49 8.63
N GLU A 238 3.69 0.80 9.73
CA GLU A 238 3.31 -0.60 9.79
C GLU A 238 2.02 -0.88 9.04
N ASN A 239 1.08 0.08 9.03
CA ASN A 239 -0.17 -0.04 8.26
C ASN A 239 0.10 -0.17 6.75
N ALA A 240 1.21 0.39 6.26
CA ALA A 240 1.56 0.30 4.84
C ALA A 240 1.93 -1.12 4.38
N VAL A 241 2.16 -2.05 5.30
CA VAL A 241 2.51 -3.44 5.00
C VAL A 241 1.42 -4.45 5.38
N ASP A 242 0.21 -3.99 5.75
CA ASP A 242 -0.89 -4.89 6.17
C ASP A 242 -1.38 -5.82 5.06
N HIS A 243 -1.19 -5.43 3.81
CA HIS A 243 -1.48 -6.28 2.66
C HIS A 243 -0.45 -7.41 2.44
N LEU A 244 0.72 -7.37 3.12
CA LEU A 244 1.78 -8.37 3.01
C LEU A 244 1.66 -9.47 4.08
N PRO A 245 2.06 -10.71 3.80
CA PRO A 245 2.24 -11.70 4.84
C PRO A 245 3.37 -11.29 5.79
N LYS A 246 3.24 -11.64 7.08
CA LYS A 246 4.12 -11.21 8.17
C LYS A 246 4.87 -12.38 8.79
N ILE A 247 6.11 -12.13 9.23
CA ILE A 247 6.92 -13.02 10.07
C ILE A 247 7.32 -12.23 11.31
N TRP A 248 6.94 -12.72 12.51
CA TRP A 248 7.35 -12.13 13.77
C TRP A 248 8.59 -12.85 14.31
N VAL A 249 9.56 -12.05 14.71
CA VAL A 249 10.86 -12.53 15.15
C VAL A 249 11.08 -12.33 16.65
N LEU A 250 11.96 -13.15 17.22
CA LEU A 250 12.41 -13.00 18.60
C LEU A 250 13.20 -11.70 18.77
N ASP A 251 13.13 -11.08 19.95
CA ASP A 251 13.86 -9.85 20.29
C ASP A 251 15.36 -9.99 20.01
N THR A 252 15.92 -11.17 20.31
CA THR A 252 17.33 -11.52 20.09
C THR A 252 17.76 -11.58 18.62
N THR A 253 16.80 -11.60 17.70
CA THR A 253 17.05 -11.66 16.24
C THR A 253 17.03 -10.28 15.60
N VAL A 254 16.36 -9.31 16.24
CA VAL A 254 16.08 -8.00 15.64
C VAL A 254 17.35 -7.25 15.26
N ASP A 255 18.32 -7.13 16.19
CA ASP A 255 19.55 -6.38 15.92
C ASP A 255 20.31 -6.90 14.69
N SER A 256 20.44 -8.20 14.54
CA SER A 256 21.11 -8.79 13.37
C SER A 256 20.40 -8.45 12.05
N LEU A 257 19.07 -8.38 12.06
CA LEU A 257 18.27 -7.97 10.91
C LEU A 257 18.44 -6.48 10.60
N CYS A 258 18.59 -5.64 11.63
CA CYS A 258 18.90 -4.21 11.46
C CYS A 258 20.23 -3.98 10.73
N HIS A 259 21.17 -4.92 10.89
CA HIS A 259 22.44 -4.96 10.14
C HIS A 259 22.32 -5.61 8.73
N GLY A 260 21.10 -5.97 8.30
CA GLY A 260 20.85 -6.54 6.97
C GLY A 260 21.08 -8.06 6.87
N ALA A 261 21.24 -8.77 7.99
CA ALA A 261 21.38 -10.22 7.97
C ALA A 261 20.12 -10.90 7.41
N GLN A 262 20.29 -12.11 6.85
CA GLN A 262 19.18 -12.96 6.45
C GLN A 262 18.47 -13.53 7.69
N LEU A 263 17.14 -13.55 7.70
CA LEU A 263 16.39 -14.20 8.76
C LEU A 263 16.56 -15.72 8.69
N LYS A 264 17.09 -16.30 9.76
CA LYS A 264 17.20 -17.74 9.94
C LYS A 264 16.00 -18.29 10.71
N ILE A 265 15.62 -19.53 10.43
CA ILE A 265 14.45 -20.19 11.05
C ILE A 265 14.47 -20.13 12.59
N PRO A 266 15.60 -20.36 13.32
CA PRO A 266 15.60 -20.28 14.78
C PRO A 266 15.19 -18.92 15.38
N GLY A 267 15.28 -17.85 14.58
CA GLY A 267 14.86 -16.50 14.99
C GLY A 267 13.36 -16.20 14.82
N ILE A 268 12.59 -17.14 14.28
CA ILE A 268 11.15 -16.95 14.01
C ILE A 268 10.33 -17.39 15.22
N ALA A 269 9.45 -16.51 15.72
CA ALA A 269 8.45 -16.84 16.73
C ALA A 269 7.16 -17.35 16.08
N LYS A 270 6.58 -16.57 15.17
CA LYS A 270 5.34 -16.91 14.46
C LYS A 270 5.35 -16.34 13.04
N LEU A 271 4.50 -16.86 12.17
CA LEU A 271 4.40 -16.42 10.78
C LEU A 271 2.99 -16.64 10.22
N HIS A 272 2.63 -15.89 9.18
CA HIS A 272 1.40 -16.15 8.42
C HIS A 272 1.53 -17.44 7.59
N ALA A 273 0.41 -18.15 7.44
CA ALA A 273 0.36 -19.43 6.73
C ALA A 273 0.39 -19.30 5.19
N ASP A 274 0.14 -18.09 4.66
CA ASP A 274 0.09 -17.76 3.24
C ASP A 274 1.41 -17.26 2.65
N ILE A 275 2.54 -17.48 3.35
CA ILE A 275 3.86 -17.14 2.82
C ILE A 275 4.22 -18.08 1.67
N GLU A 276 4.50 -17.48 0.51
CA GLU A 276 4.96 -18.17 -0.69
C GLU A 276 6.43 -17.83 -0.98
N LYS A 277 7.19 -18.82 -1.43
CA LYS A 277 8.58 -18.64 -1.88
C LYS A 277 8.66 -17.62 -3.01
N GLY A 278 9.62 -16.69 -2.94
CA GLY A 278 9.85 -15.66 -3.93
C GLY A 278 8.96 -14.42 -3.76
N LYS A 279 8.06 -14.39 -2.77
CA LYS A 279 7.20 -13.23 -2.49
C LYS A 279 7.77 -12.37 -1.38
N THR A 280 7.40 -11.08 -1.40
CA THR A 280 7.77 -10.13 -0.35
C THR A 280 6.98 -10.42 0.92
N VAL A 281 7.67 -10.39 2.06
CA VAL A 281 7.12 -10.53 3.41
C VAL A 281 7.58 -9.38 4.29
N ALA A 282 6.74 -9.00 5.26
CA ALA A 282 7.11 -8.04 6.30
C ALA A 282 7.68 -8.79 7.52
N ILE A 283 8.86 -8.39 7.97
CA ILE A 283 9.47 -8.91 9.19
C ILE A 283 9.14 -7.94 10.31
N MET A 284 8.49 -8.45 11.37
CA MET A 284 7.94 -7.69 12.49
C MET A 284 8.57 -8.11 13.80
N THR A 285 8.69 -7.20 14.75
CA THR A 285 8.94 -7.55 16.17
C THR A 285 7.68 -8.16 16.78
N LEU A 286 7.79 -8.75 17.99
CA LEU A 286 6.61 -9.23 18.72
C LEU A 286 5.68 -8.11 19.18
N LYS A 287 6.15 -6.85 19.18
CA LYS A 287 5.35 -5.63 19.41
C LYS A 287 4.74 -5.05 18.12
N ASN A 288 4.81 -5.76 17.01
CA ASN A 288 4.31 -5.33 15.69
C ASN A 288 5.06 -4.15 15.06
N GLU A 289 6.29 -3.86 15.45
CA GLU A 289 7.12 -2.88 14.76
C GLU A 289 7.71 -3.48 13.47
N LEU A 290 7.75 -2.71 12.41
CA LEU A 290 8.34 -3.14 11.14
C LEU A 290 9.88 -3.10 11.21
N VAL A 291 10.51 -4.26 11.19
CA VAL A 291 11.98 -4.40 11.14
C VAL A 291 12.49 -4.26 9.71
N ALA A 292 11.96 -5.08 8.81
CA ALA A 292 12.44 -5.14 7.42
C ALA A 292 11.38 -5.65 6.45
N LEU A 293 11.55 -5.34 5.16
CA LEU A 293 10.96 -6.10 4.06
C LEU A 293 12.00 -7.11 3.56
N ALA A 294 11.54 -8.31 3.25
CA ALA A 294 12.39 -9.39 2.80
C ALA A 294 11.70 -10.24 1.72
N ASN A 295 12.50 -10.92 0.91
CA ASN A 295 12.02 -11.94 -0.03
C ASN A 295 12.03 -13.32 0.65
N ALA A 296 10.91 -14.04 0.62
CA ALA A 296 10.81 -15.39 1.20
C ALA A 296 11.62 -16.40 0.37
N LEU A 297 12.57 -17.07 1.00
CA LEU A 297 13.37 -18.15 0.40
C LEU A 297 12.69 -19.50 0.53
N MET A 298 11.72 -19.61 1.44
CA MET A 298 10.93 -20.80 1.73
C MET A 298 9.46 -20.40 1.88
N ASP A 299 8.54 -21.32 1.59
CA ASP A 299 7.13 -21.16 1.91
C ASP A 299 6.87 -21.42 3.41
N SER A 300 5.66 -21.11 3.88
CA SER A 300 5.27 -21.26 5.28
C SER A 300 5.33 -22.73 5.77
N ARG A 301 5.04 -23.71 4.90
CA ARG A 301 5.07 -25.15 5.22
C ARG A 301 6.50 -25.62 5.43
N GLU A 302 7.43 -25.17 4.56
CA GLU A 302 8.86 -25.48 4.69
C GLU A 302 9.43 -24.86 5.98
N ILE A 303 9.10 -23.58 6.29
CA ILE A 303 9.53 -22.91 7.52
C ILE A 303 9.00 -23.66 8.74
N LYS A 304 7.73 -24.12 8.71
CA LYS A 304 7.12 -24.88 9.80
C LYS A 304 7.89 -26.19 10.08
N LYS A 305 8.26 -26.93 9.03
CA LYS A 305 8.87 -28.26 9.13
C LYS A 305 10.35 -28.22 9.51
N LYS A 306 11.11 -27.25 9.00
CA LYS A 306 12.56 -27.18 9.18
C LYS A 306 12.93 -26.53 10.56
N SER A 307 14.04 -26.95 11.13
CA SER A 307 14.62 -26.36 12.36
C SER A 307 15.77 -25.39 12.07
N ARG A 308 16.40 -25.46 10.90
CA ARG A 308 17.55 -24.65 10.49
C ARG A 308 17.43 -24.21 9.04
N GLY A 309 18.16 -23.14 8.68
CA GLY A 309 18.22 -22.58 7.34
C GLY A 309 17.81 -21.11 7.29
N SER A 310 18.05 -20.47 6.14
CA SER A 310 17.63 -19.08 5.88
C SER A 310 16.21 -19.06 5.35
N ALA A 311 15.30 -18.45 6.10
CA ALA A 311 13.88 -18.33 5.73
C ALA A 311 13.63 -17.20 4.73
N THR A 312 14.34 -16.07 4.89
CA THR A 312 14.19 -14.92 4.01
C THR A 312 15.53 -14.27 3.68
N LYS A 313 15.57 -13.54 2.56
CA LYS A 313 16.64 -12.61 2.19
C LYS A 313 16.16 -11.19 2.45
N THR A 314 16.83 -10.47 3.35
CA THR A 314 16.51 -9.07 3.67
C THR A 314 16.75 -8.19 2.46
N GLU A 315 15.76 -7.36 2.11
CA GLU A 315 15.84 -6.43 0.98
C GLU A 315 15.95 -4.99 1.47
N ARG A 316 15.20 -4.63 2.52
CA ARG A 316 15.18 -3.25 3.04
C ARG A 316 14.92 -3.24 4.53
N VAL A 317 15.80 -2.58 5.27
CA VAL A 317 15.70 -2.38 6.71
C VAL A 317 15.06 -1.02 7.02
N PHE A 318 14.17 -1.01 8.01
CA PHE A 318 13.46 0.17 8.51
C PHE A 318 13.87 0.55 9.90
N MET A 319 13.98 -0.45 10.79
CA MET A 319 14.33 -0.24 12.20
C MET A 319 15.80 0.16 12.33
N GLU A 320 16.07 1.09 13.23
CA GLU A 320 17.41 1.54 13.55
C GLU A 320 18.17 0.52 14.38
N ILE A 321 19.50 0.50 14.23
CA ILE A 321 20.40 -0.33 15.04
C ILE A 321 20.34 0.16 16.49
N GLY A 322 20.37 -0.76 17.44
CA GLY A 322 20.43 -0.45 18.89
C GLY A 322 19.05 -0.28 19.55
N VAL A 323 17.94 -0.35 18.81
CA VAL A 323 16.57 -0.38 19.40
C VAL A 323 16.36 -1.67 20.20
N TYR A 324 16.89 -2.77 19.72
CA TYR A 324 16.92 -4.08 20.40
C TYR A 324 18.36 -4.48 20.70
N PRO A 325 18.59 -5.30 21.76
CA PRO A 325 19.93 -5.63 22.18
C PRO A 325 20.65 -6.51 21.15
N ARG A 326 21.94 -6.26 20.99
CA ARG A 326 22.82 -7.19 20.31
C ARG A 326 23.02 -8.42 21.20
N MET A 327 22.82 -9.61 20.64
CA MET A 327 23.25 -10.84 21.33
C MET A 327 24.76 -10.92 21.27
N ASP A 328 25.40 -10.81 22.41
CA ASP A 328 26.78 -11.22 22.54
C ASP A 328 26.88 -12.73 22.23
N LYS A 329 27.87 -13.11 21.44
CA LYS A 329 28.09 -14.49 20.99
C LYS A 329 28.51 -15.38 22.14
#